data_c31c3a9a69629cff4d4281b23bc3fda0
#
_entry.id   c31c3a9a69629cff4d4281b23bc3fda0
#
_cell.length_a   1.000
_cell.length_b   1.000
_cell.length_c   1.000
_cell.angle_alpha   90.00
_cell.angle_beta   90.00
_cell.angle_gamma   90.00
#
_symmetry.space_group_name_H-M   'P 1'
#
loop_
_entity.id
_entity.type
_entity.pdbx_description
1 polymer ?
#
loop_
_entity_poly.entity_id
_entity_poly.type
_entity_poly.pdbx_seq_one_letter_code
_entity_poly.pdbx_strand_id
1 'polypeptide(L)'
;EPETTSFLQSLQRVGSTLAGLDFRLKGQQSLARKIRTDSHDKTMSVQEAADSIHDVLRYTYQLQTASFADEFARIRAELEKAGYTLVKVKNTLQSTGVTYRGVNCQFETPDGFKFELQFHTPESLALKENELHKLYEEQRLPETDPKRRAELVRRMIELSDGLPTPPNIEEVRK
;
A
#
# COMPACT_ATOMS: atom_id res chain seq x y z
N GLU A 1 8.78 15.05 5.73
CA GLU A 1 9.18 13.80 5.07
C GLU A 1 10.46 13.22 5.71
N PRO A 2 11.59 13.95 5.85
CA PRO A 2 12.81 13.39 6.44
C PRO A 2 12.62 12.84 7.86
N GLU A 3 11.86 13.52 8.70
CA GLU A 3 11.57 13.10 10.08
C GLU A 3 10.78 11.78 10.10
N THR A 4 9.72 11.68 9.30
CA THR A 4 8.92 10.45 9.19
C THR A 4 9.77 9.28 8.66
N THR A 5 10.63 9.53 7.66
CA THR A 5 11.55 8.51 7.14
C THR A 5 12.50 8.02 8.23
N SER A 6 13.15 8.93 8.94
CA SER A 6 14.09 8.60 10.03
C SER A 6 13.40 7.85 11.17
N PHE A 7 12.19 8.28 11.54
CA PHE A 7 11.41 7.59 12.56
C PHE A 7 11.05 6.17 12.16
N LEU A 8 10.50 5.97 10.96
CA LEU A 8 10.19 4.64 10.45
C LEU A 8 11.44 3.75 10.34
N GLN A 9 12.57 4.30 9.91
CA GLN A 9 13.84 3.58 9.88
C GLN A 9 14.28 3.11 11.28
N SER A 10 14.05 3.91 12.32
CA SER A 10 14.40 3.56 13.69
C SER A 10 13.57 2.40 14.26
N LEU A 11 12.39 2.14 13.71
CA LEU A 11 11.50 1.05 14.12
C LEU A 11 11.85 -0.30 13.50
N GLN A 12 12.80 -0.35 12.55
CA GLN A 12 13.24 -1.59 11.92
C GLN A 12 13.90 -2.55 12.92
N ARG A 13 13.69 -3.84 12.71
CA ARG A 13 14.39 -4.91 13.41
C ARG A 13 14.40 -6.19 12.59
N VAL A 14 15.04 -7.25 13.09
CA VAL A 14 15.03 -8.57 12.44
C VAL A 14 13.59 -9.01 12.20
N GLY A 15 13.24 -9.30 10.95
CA GLY A 15 11.89 -9.69 10.53
C GLY A 15 10.91 -8.55 10.29
N SER A 16 11.35 -7.30 10.43
CA SER A 16 10.52 -6.11 10.20
C SER A 16 11.37 -4.99 9.59
N THR A 17 11.37 -4.87 8.27
CA THR A 17 12.26 -3.98 7.51
C THR A 17 11.50 -3.11 6.52
N LEU A 18 11.96 -1.89 6.30
CA LEU A 18 11.48 -1.02 5.22
C LEU A 18 12.03 -1.49 3.87
N ALA A 19 11.17 -1.49 2.87
CA ALA A 19 11.51 -1.84 1.50
C ALA A 19 11.26 -0.65 0.56
N GLY A 20 12.08 -0.55 -0.49
CA GLY A 20 11.87 0.38 -1.61
C GLY A 20 11.85 1.86 -1.23
N LEU A 21 12.68 2.30 -0.27
CA LEU A 21 12.74 3.70 0.19
C LEU A 21 12.99 4.71 -0.94
N ASP A 22 13.71 4.33 -1.99
CA ASP A 22 13.97 5.19 -3.15
C ASP A 22 12.69 5.52 -3.94
N PHE A 23 11.66 4.70 -3.79
CA PHE A 23 10.35 4.86 -4.45
C PHE A 23 9.27 5.41 -3.52
N ARG A 24 9.63 5.92 -2.34
CA ARG A 24 8.67 6.43 -1.34
C ARG A 24 7.87 7.64 -1.82
N LEU A 25 8.44 8.44 -2.72
CA LEU A 25 7.74 9.56 -3.33
C LEU A 25 7.13 9.15 -4.67
N LYS A 26 5.86 9.45 -4.83
CA LYS A 26 5.15 9.22 -6.09
C LYS A 26 5.76 10.08 -7.20
N GLY A 27 6.17 9.46 -8.30
CA GLY A 27 6.73 10.17 -9.45
C GLY A 27 5.73 11.20 -10.03
N GLN A 28 6.24 12.34 -10.50
CA GLN A 28 5.44 13.47 -11.00
C GLN A 28 4.43 13.06 -12.07
N GLN A 29 4.80 12.20 -13.02
CA GLN A 29 3.90 11.72 -14.07
C GLN A 29 2.74 10.89 -13.51
N SER A 30 3.00 10.03 -12.52
CA SER A 30 1.98 9.22 -11.86
C SER A 30 1.04 10.09 -11.01
N LEU A 31 1.57 11.13 -10.38
CA LEU A 31 0.79 12.10 -9.63
C LEU A 31 -0.13 12.91 -10.57
N ALA A 32 0.43 13.48 -11.64
CA ALA A 32 -0.34 14.23 -12.63
C ALA A 32 -1.45 13.40 -13.27
N ARG A 33 -1.18 12.12 -13.58
CA ARG A 33 -2.20 11.19 -14.10
C ARG A 33 -3.32 10.99 -13.09
N LYS A 34 -2.99 10.75 -11.82
CA LYS A 34 -3.97 10.54 -10.77
C LYS A 34 -4.86 11.77 -10.55
N ILE A 35 -4.27 12.98 -10.51
CA ILE A 35 -5.02 14.22 -10.40
C ILE A 35 -6.03 14.36 -11.55
N ARG A 36 -5.61 14.10 -12.79
CA ARG A 36 -6.52 14.17 -13.96
C ARG A 36 -7.65 13.16 -13.85
N THR A 37 -7.35 11.91 -13.50
CA THR A 37 -8.35 10.86 -13.36
C THR A 37 -9.35 11.20 -12.25
N ASP A 38 -8.87 11.56 -11.06
CA ASP A 38 -9.72 11.88 -9.92
C ASP A 38 -10.57 13.14 -10.19
N SER A 39 -10.02 14.16 -10.85
CA SER A 39 -10.76 15.36 -11.24
C SER A 39 -11.88 15.05 -12.23
N HIS A 40 -11.61 14.19 -13.23
CA HIS A 40 -12.60 13.82 -14.24
C HIS A 40 -13.70 12.89 -13.68
N ASP A 41 -13.27 11.80 -13.00
CA ASP A 41 -14.19 10.73 -12.59
C ASP A 41 -15.06 11.11 -11.38
N LYS A 42 -14.55 11.97 -10.51
CA LYS A 42 -15.24 12.41 -9.28
C LYS A 42 -15.88 13.78 -9.38
N THR A 43 -15.86 14.41 -10.54
CA THR A 43 -16.38 15.76 -10.77
C THR A 43 -15.82 16.80 -9.77
N MET A 44 -14.54 16.68 -9.44
CA MET A 44 -13.81 17.54 -8.51
C MET A 44 -12.97 18.56 -9.27
N SER A 45 -12.69 19.70 -8.66
CA SER A 45 -11.67 20.61 -9.19
C SER A 45 -10.28 19.94 -9.14
N VAL A 46 -9.35 20.45 -9.96
CA VAL A 46 -7.95 19.96 -9.96
C VAL A 46 -7.32 20.13 -8.58
N GLN A 47 -7.64 21.22 -7.87
CA GLN A 47 -7.14 21.48 -6.51
C GLN A 47 -7.69 20.47 -5.51
N GLU A 48 -9.00 20.24 -5.49
CA GLU A 48 -9.64 19.23 -4.63
C GLU A 48 -9.12 17.81 -4.91
N ALA A 49 -8.91 17.48 -6.20
CA ALA A 49 -8.30 16.22 -6.59
C ALA A 49 -6.86 16.10 -6.05
N ALA A 50 -6.06 17.15 -6.14
CA ALA A 50 -4.70 17.18 -5.60
C ALA A 50 -4.69 17.03 -4.08
N ASP A 51 -5.55 17.74 -3.36
CA ASP A 51 -5.66 17.70 -1.90
C ASP A 51 -6.18 16.35 -1.39
N SER A 52 -6.93 15.60 -2.23
CA SER A 52 -7.44 14.27 -1.90
C SER A 52 -6.40 13.16 -2.04
N ILE A 53 -5.21 13.44 -2.60
CA ILE A 53 -4.16 12.43 -2.81
C ILE A 53 -3.32 12.28 -1.54
N HIS A 54 -3.49 11.14 -0.86
CA HIS A 54 -2.76 10.81 0.38
C HIS A 54 -1.65 9.77 0.18
N ASP A 55 -1.37 9.38 -1.07
CA ASP A 55 -0.33 8.42 -1.44
C ASP A 55 0.85 9.07 -2.21
N VAL A 56 1.03 10.38 -2.03
CA VAL A 56 2.22 11.10 -2.53
C VAL A 56 3.48 10.60 -1.86
N LEU A 57 3.39 10.38 -0.54
CA LEU A 57 4.41 9.75 0.28
C LEU A 57 3.92 8.38 0.70
N ARG A 58 4.71 7.35 0.38
CA ARG A 58 4.39 5.95 0.65
C ARG A 58 5.62 5.23 1.18
N TYR A 59 5.42 4.48 2.25
CA TYR A 59 6.42 3.55 2.77
C TYR A 59 5.89 2.13 2.71
N THR A 60 6.79 1.16 2.67
CA THR A 60 6.45 -0.26 2.70
C THR A 60 7.30 -0.96 3.76
N TYR A 61 6.63 -1.62 4.71
CA TYR A 61 7.25 -2.58 5.60
C TYR A 61 7.08 -3.99 5.06
N GLN A 62 8.16 -4.75 5.08
CA GLN A 62 8.15 -6.20 4.94
C GLN A 62 8.20 -6.82 6.33
N LEU A 63 7.17 -7.58 6.69
CA LEU A 63 7.04 -8.27 7.97
C LEU A 63 7.03 -9.78 7.76
N GLN A 64 7.72 -10.53 8.62
CA GLN A 64 7.68 -12.00 8.55
C GLN A 64 6.26 -12.53 8.72
N THR A 65 5.87 -13.50 7.90
CA THR A 65 4.51 -14.05 7.85
C THR A 65 4.05 -14.56 9.20
N ALA A 66 4.92 -15.27 9.95
CA ALA A 66 4.58 -15.87 11.25
C ALA A 66 4.32 -14.85 12.38
N SER A 67 4.89 -13.66 12.32
CA SER A 67 4.76 -12.60 13.33
C SER A 67 4.11 -11.32 12.80
N PHE A 68 3.41 -11.41 11.68
CA PHE A 68 2.90 -10.25 10.96
C PHE A 68 1.98 -9.38 11.82
N ALA A 69 0.99 -9.96 12.48
CA ALA A 69 0.02 -9.23 13.29
C ALA A 69 0.69 -8.55 14.51
N ASP A 70 1.60 -9.24 15.19
CA ASP A 70 2.34 -8.70 16.34
C ASP A 70 3.25 -7.53 15.92
N GLU A 71 3.96 -7.67 14.78
CA GLU A 71 4.82 -6.61 14.26
C GLU A 71 4.03 -5.40 13.79
N PHE A 72 2.90 -5.62 13.15
CA PHE A 72 1.97 -4.54 12.79
C PHE A 72 1.50 -3.78 14.04
N ALA A 73 1.04 -4.51 15.07
CA ALA A 73 0.59 -3.92 16.31
C ALA A 73 1.69 -3.11 17.02
N ARG A 74 2.92 -3.63 17.04
CA ARG A 74 4.08 -2.94 17.60
C ARG A 74 4.38 -1.63 16.85
N ILE A 75 4.51 -1.68 15.52
CA ILE A 75 4.83 -0.49 14.70
C ILE A 75 3.72 0.56 14.85
N ARG A 76 2.46 0.13 14.83
CA ARG A 76 1.32 1.00 15.06
C ARG A 76 1.41 1.70 16.43
N ALA A 77 1.66 0.95 17.50
CA ALA A 77 1.76 1.50 18.84
C ALA A 77 2.89 2.54 18.98
N GLU A 78 4.05 2.29 18.39
CA GLU A 78 5.16 3.25 18.39
C GLU A 78 4.84 4.51 17.58
N LEU A 79 4.14 4.38 16.44
CA LEU A 79 3.66 5.52 15.67
C LEU A 79 2.66 6.36 16.48
N GLU A 80 1.65 5.72 17.09
CA GLU A 80 0.64 6.40 17.91
C GLU A 80 1.28 7.11 19.12
N LYS A 81 2.25 6.48 19.79
CA LYS A 81 3.04 7.06 20.88
C LYS A 81 3.85 8.29 20.44
N ALA A 82 4.32 8.31 19.21
CA ALA A 82 5.02 9.46 18.62
C ALA A 82 4.08 10.53 18.05
N GLY A 83 2.76 10.41 18.28
CA GLY A 83 1.76 11.39 17.88
C GLY A 83 1.20 11.21 16.46
N TYR A 84 1.55 10.14 15.76
CA TYR A 84 0.92 9.80 14.47
C TYR A 84 -0.47 9.22 14.71
N THR A 85 -1.41 9.53 13.83
CA THR A 85 -2.78 9.02 13.91
C THR A 85 -3.05 8.01 12.79
N LEU A 86 -3.53 6.82 13.15
CA LEU A 86 -4.00 5.84 12.18
C LEU A 86 -5.40 6.24 11.69
N VAL A 87 -5.50 6.69 10.44
CA VAL A 87 -6.74 7.17 9.83
C VAL A 87 -7.55 6.02 9.25
N LYS A 88 -6.89 5.11 8.51
CA LYS A 88 -7.55 4.02 7.79
C LYS A 88 -6.67 2.78 7.71
N VAL A 89 -7.31 1.60 7.79
CA VAL A 89 -6.70 0.30 7.46
C VAL A 89 -7.52 -0.37 6.37
N LYS A 90 -6.86 -0.83 5.32
CA LYS A 90 -7.42 -1.74 4.32
C LYS A 90 -6.57 -3.01 4.34
N ASN A 91 -7.09 -4.07 4.96
CA ASN A 91 -6.45 -5.37 5.06
C ASN A 91 -7.04 -6.33 4.03
N THR A 92 -6.28 -6.63 2.97
CA THR A 92 -6.64 -7.60 1.94
C THR A 92 -5.82 -8.89 2.02
N LEU A 93 -4.90 -9.03 3.00
CA LEU A 93 -4.16 -10.28 3.22
C LEU A 93 -5.08 -11.44 3.64
N GLN A 94 -6.19 -11.15 4.31
CA GLN A 94 -7.21 -12.12 4.69
C GLN A 94 -8.22 -12.43 3.56
N SER A 95 -8.20 -11.67 2.47
CA SER A 95 -9.23 -11.75 1.43
C SER A 95 -8.85 -12.76 0.35
N THR A 96 -9.87 -13.37 -0.27
CA THR A 96 -9.76 -14.20 -1.48
C THR A 96 -10.47 -13.53 -2.65
N GLY A 97 -10.14 -13.91 -3.87
CA GLY A 97 -10.76 -13.35 -5.08
C GLY A 97 -10.39 -11.88 -5.32
N VAL A 98 -9.27 -11.42 -4.78
CA VAL A 98 -8.77 -10.05 -4.96
C VAL A 98 -7.48 -10.04 -5.78
N THR A 99 -7.29 -9.00 -6.57
CA THR A 99 -6.11 -8.86 -7.45
C THR A 99 -4.81 -8.50 -6.70
N TYR A 100 -4.91 -8.12 -5.44
CA TYR A 100 -3.80 -7.66 -4.63
C TYR A 100 -4.04 -8.01 -3.15
N ARG A 101 -3.05 -8.59 -2.50
CA ARG A 101 -3.07 -8.91 -1.07
C ARG A 101 -1.94 -8.21 -0.34
N GLY A 102 -2.32 -7.35 0.59
CA GLY A 102 -1.45 -6.54 1.45
C GLY A 102 -2.27 -5.79 2.49
N VAL A 103 -1.60 -5.07 3.36
CA VAL A 103 -2.26 -4.14 4.30
C VAL A 103 -1.85 -2.72 3.95
N ASN A 104 -2.82 -1.88 3.59
CA ASN A 104 -2.59 -0.48 3.28
C ASN A 104 -3.19 0.38 4.38
N CYS A 105 -2.35 1.13 5.06
CA CYS A 105 -2.72 2.06 6.11
C CYS A 105 -2.56 3.50 5.63
N GLN A 106 -3.46 4.37 6.06
CA GLN A 106 -3.28 5.81 5.99
C GLN A 106 -2.96 6.32 7.39
N PHE A 107 -1.83 6.97 7.53
CA PHE A 107 -1.43 7.67 8.75
C PHE A 107 -1.41 9.18 8.52
N GLU A 108 -1.63 9.90 9.59
CA GLU A 108 -1.48 11.35 9.66
C GLU A 108 -0.36 11.69 10.65
N THR A 109 0.56 12.55 10.23
CA THR A 109 1.66 13.05 11.07
C THR A 109 1.15 14.03 12.12
N PRO A 110 1.91 14.35 13.18
CA PRO A 110 1.50 15.34 14.20
C PRO A 110 1.17 16.72 13.64
N ASP A 111 1.74 17.09 12.48
CA ASP A 111 1.48 18.34 11.76
C ASP A 111 0.37 18.23 10.70
N GLY A 112 -0.37 17.12 10.67
CA GLY A 112 -1.55 16.93 9.82
C GLY A 112 -1.30 16.43 8.40
N PHE A 113 -0.06 16.06 8.05
CA PHE A 113 0.25 15.50 6.74
C PHE A 113 -0.12 14.01 6.67
N LYS A 114 -0.83 13.60 5.59
CA LYS A 114 -1.25 12.21 5.38
C LYS A 114 -0.30 11.48 4.45
N PHE A 115 0.02 10.23 4.82
CA PHE A 115 0.86 9.35 4.02
C PHE A 115 0.34 7.90 4.07
N GLU A 116 0.77 7.10 3.09
CA GLU A 116 0.44 5.68 3.03
C GLU A 116 1.59 4.86 3.63
N LEU A 117 1.23 3.91 4.50
CA LEU A 117 2.14 2.89 5.00
C LEU A 117 1.58 1.52 4.64
N GLN A 118 2.30 0.81 3.77
CA GLN A 118 1.95 -0.54 3.34
C GLN A 118 2.70 -1.58 4.17
N PHE A 119 2.04 -2.70 4.46
CA PHE A 119 2.66 -3.85 5.09
C PHE A 119 2.45 -5.09 4.22
N HIS A 120 3.53 -5.80 3.99
CA HIS A 120 3.59 -7.00 3.17
C HIS A 120 4.34 -8.12 3.86
N THR A 121 3.95 -9.37 3.59
CA THR A 121 4.84 -10.50 3.83
C THR A 121 5.94 -10.54 2.76
N PRO A 122 7.06 -11.26 2.96
CA PRO A 122 8.07 -11.42 1.92
C PRO A 122 7.47 -11.93 0.60
N GLU A 123 6.55 -12.90 0.68
CA GLU A 123 5.91 -13.51 -0.47
C GLU A 123 4.98 -12.52 -1.20
N SER A 124 4.16 -11.77 -0.45
CA SER A 124 3.23 -10.80 -1.06
C SER A 124 3.96 -9.61 -1.67
N LEU A 125 5.07 -9.17 -1.07
CA LEU A 125 5.91 -8.10 -1.63
C LEU A 125 6.59 -8.56 -2.92
N ALA A 126 7.20 -9.75 -2.91
CA ALA A 126 7.85 -10.32 -4.09
C ALA A 126 6.85 -10.52 -5.24
N LEU A 127 5.66 -11.04 -4.97
CA LEU A 127 4.61 -11.19 -5.99
C LEU A 127 4.19 -9.83 -6.55
N LYS A 128 3.96 -8.84 -5.70
CA LYS A 128 3.59 -7.47 -6.10
C LYS A 128 4.62 -6.87 -7.06
N GLU A 129 5.91 -6.95 -6.72
CA GLU A 129 6.98 -6.29 -7.47
C GLU A 129 7.35 -7.03 -8.75
N ASN A 130 7.38 -8.34 -8.72
CA ASN A 130 7.87 -9.15 -9.85
C ASN A 130 6.79 -9.42 -10.90
N GLU A 131 5.52 -9.61 -10.49
CA GLU A 131 4.46 -10.05 -11.38
C GLU A 131 3.26 -9.11 -11.42
N LEU A 132 2.62 -8.82 -10.27
CA LEU A 132 1.36 -8.07 -10.25
C LEU A 132 1.49 -6.67 -10.83
N HIS A 133 2.62 -6.01 -10.61
CA HIS A 133 2.85 -4.66 -11.12
C HIS A 133 2.79 -4.62 -12.66
N LYS A 134 3.39 -5.60 -13.33
CA LYS A 134 3.38 -5.70 -14.81
C LYS A 134 1.98 -5.96 -15.34
N LEU A 135 1.26 -6.93 -14.74
CA LEU A 135 -0.11 -7.26 -15.12
C LEU A 135 -1.06 -6.08 -14.91
N TYR A 136 -0.89 -5.36 -13.79
CA TYR A 136 -1.67 -4.16 -13.49
C TYR A 136 -1.39 -3.01 -14.46
N GLU A 137 -0.12 -2.76 -14.81
CA GLU A 137 0.25 -1.72 -15.80
C GLU A 137 -0.37 -2.04 -17.16
N GLU A 138 -0.32 -3.29 -17.64
CA GLU A 138 -0.97 -3.70 -18.88
C GLU A 138 -2.50 -3.58 -18.81
N GLN A 139 -3.10 -4.03 -17.69
CA GLN A 139 -4.56 -4.01 -17.49
C GLN A 139 -5.17 -2.60 -17.58
N ARG A 140 -4.44 -1.59 -17.11
CA ARG A 140 -4.92 -0.19 -17.05
C ARG A 140 -4.65 0.63 -18.31
N LEU A 141 -3.94 0.08 -19.31
CA LEU A 141 -3.71 0.79 -20.56
C LEU A 141 -5.05 0.99 -21.30
N PRO A 142 -5.30 2.19 -21.86
CA PRO A 142 -6.53 2.46 -22.60
C PRO A 142 -6.76 1.50 -23.79
N GLU A 143 -5.66 1.07 -24.45
CA GLU A 143 -5.63 0.17 -25.59
C GLU A 143 -5.87 -1.31 -25.24
N THR A 144 -5.81 -1.69 -23.95
CA THR A 144 -6.07 -3.07 -23.54
C THR A 144 -7.55 -3.40 -23.74
N ASP A 145 -7.82 -4.37 -24.64
CA ASP A 145 -9.17 -4.79 -24.94
C ASP A 145 -9.87 -5.44 -23.72
N PRO A 146 -11.22 -5.42 -23.65
CA PRO A 146 -11.96 -5.88 -22.47
C PRO A 146 -11.72 -7.37 -22.14
N LYS A 147 -11.52 -8.25 -23.14
CA LYS A 147 -11.27 -9.67 -22.92
C LYS A 147 -9.88 -9.87 -22.28
N ARG A 148 -8.88 -9.21 -22.84
CA ARG A 148 -7.52 -9.24 -22.29
C ARG A 148 -7.47 -8.66 -20.87
N ARG A 149 -8.18 -7.57 -20.62
CA ARG A 149 -8.30 -6.98 -19.28
C ARG A 149 -8.90 -7.96 -18.26
N ALA A 150 -9.94 -8.70 -18.65
CA ALA A 150 -10.54 -9.73 -17.80
C ALA A 150 -9.58 -10.91 -17.52
N GLU A 151 -8.78 -11.32 -18.52
CA GLU A 151 -7.74 -12.35 -18.34
C GLU A 151 -6.66 -11.90 -17.34
N LEU A 152 -6.18 -10.67 -17.47
CA LEU A 152 -5.18 -10.10 -16.56
C LEU A 152 -5.69 -10.03 -15.12
N VAL A 153 -6.93 -9.58 -14.94
CA VAL A 153 -7.58 -9.56 -13.62
C VAL A 153 -7.67 -10.97 -13.03
N ARG A 154 -8.12 -11.96 -13.82
CA ARG A 154 -8.20 -13.36 -13.36
C ARG A 154 -6.81 -13.87 -12.95
N ARG A 155 -5.79 -13.61 -13.76
CA ARG A 155 -4.42 -14.03 -13.46
C ARG A 155 -3.89 -13.39 -12.17
N MET A 156 -4.15 -12.11 -11.94
CA MET A 156 -3.76 -11.45 -10.69
C MET A 156 -4.47 -12.06 -9.47
N ILE A 157 -5.75 -12.43 -9.60
CA ILE A 157 -6.51 -13.11 -8.53
C ILE A 157 -5.89 -14.48 -8.23
N GLU A 158 -5.66 -15.31 -9.26
CA GLU A 158 -5.05 -16.63 -9.09
C GLU A 158 -3.71 -16.57 -8.35
N LEU A 159 -2.84 -15.65 -8.75
CA LEU A 159 -1.54 -15.45 -8.12
C LEU A 159 -1.69 -14.98 -6.66
N SER A 160 -2.60 -14.05 -6.40
CA SER A 160 -2.83 -13.51 -5.06
C SER A 160 -3.45 -14.54 -4.12
N ASP A 161 -4.37 -15.37 -4.61
CA ASP A 161 -5.00 -16.44 -3.82
C ASP A 161 -4.01 -17.55 -3.41
N GLY A 162 -2.90 -17.70 -4.14
CA GLY A 162 -1.81 -18.62 -3.79
C GLY A 162 -0.92 -18.14 -2.62
N LEU A 163 -1.07 -16.91 -2.16
CA LEU A 163 -0.25 -16.37 -1.05
C LEU A 163 -0.67 -16.95 0.30
N PRO A 164 0.29 -17.26 1.20
CA PRO A 164 -0.02 -17.66 2.57
C PRO A 164 -0.74 -16.54 3.32
N THR A 165 -1.66 -16.92 4.19
CA THR A 165 -2.34 -15.99 5.10
C THR A 165 -1.63 -15.98 6.44
N PRO A 166 -1.15 -14.83 6.94
CA PRO A 166 -0.53 -14.75 8.25
C PRO A 166 -1.49 -15.16 9.38
N PRO A 167 -0.99 -15.77 10.48
CA PRO A 167 -1.80 -16.02 11.66
C PRO A 167 -2.34 -14.71 12.24
N ASN A 168 -3.54 -14.76 12.82
CA ASN A 168 -4.22 -13.63 13.50
C ASN A 168 -4.36 -12.37 12.62
N ILE A 169 -4.39 -12.53 11.30
CA ILE A 169 -4.44 -11.41 10.36
C ILE A 169 -5.74 -10.58 10.50
N GLU A 170 -6.80 -11.15 11.05
CA GLU A 170 -8.06 -10.47 11.37
C GLU A 170 -7.92 -9.40 12.46
N GLU A 171 -6.88 -9.47 13.28
CA GLU A 171 -6.56 -8.46 14.30
C GLU A 171 -5.94 -7.19 13.68
N VAL A 172 -5.45 -7.27 12.44
CA VAL A 172 -4.89 -6.14 11.70
C VAL A 172 -6.01 -5.26 11.16
N ARG A 173 -6.47 -4.35 12.01
CA ARG A 173 -7.59 -3.42 11.77
C ARG A 173 -7.36 -2.08 12.49
N LYS A 174 -8.20 -1.09 12.18
CA LYS A 174 -8.20 0.21 12.86
C LYS A 174 -8.62 0.08 14.32
#